data_33618440f628d820b1d65c5b28f00445
#
_entry.id   33618440f628d820b1d65c5b28f00445
#
_cell.length_a   1.000
_cell.length_b   1.000
_cell.length_c   1.000
_cell.angle_alpha   90.00
_cell.angle_beta   90.00
_cell.angle_gamma   90.00
#
_symmetry.space_group_name_H-M   'P 1'
#
loop_
_entity.id
_entity.type
_entity.pdbx_description
1 polymer ?
#
loop_
_entity_poly.entity_id
_entity_poly.type
_entity_poly.pdbx_seq_one_letter_code
_entity_poly.pdbx_strand_id
1 'polypeptide(L)'
;RELLHLPEYVVPVCMLVLGYPADDHFKRQKPERCKLEDIVCVDHYQRKNEQELKNMFEHKVGNKKLSEWTEAFCKRKYNSDFSKEMTHSVQKYIDQFKSEAD
;
A
#
# COMPACT_ATOMS: atom_id res chain seq x y z
N ARG A 1 -3.51 20.90 0.14
CA ARG A 1 -2.41 21.90 0.12
C ARG A 1 -2.80 23.16 0.87
N GLU A 2 -3.93 23.74 0.53
CA GLU A 2 -4.43 24.98 1.18
C GLU A 2 -4.59 24.82 2.69
N LEU A 3 -5.19 23.73 3.14
CA LEU A 3 -5.42 23.45 4.56
C LEU A 3 -4.14 23.43 5.40
N LEU A 4 -3.04 22.96 4.81
CA LEU A 4 -1.74 22.85 5.49
C LEU A 4 -0.78 23.99 5.16
N HIS A 5 -1.22 24.98 4.39
CA HIS A 5 -0.40 26.12 3.93
C HIS A 5 0.94 25.68 3.30
N LEU A 6 0.94 24.59 2.55
CA LEU A 6 2.15 24.06 1.95
C LEU A 6 2.67 24.96 0.82
N PRO A 7 3.96 25.29 0.80
CA PRO A 7 4.57 26.04 -0.28
C PRO A 7 4.61 25.22 -1.58
N GLU A 8 4.99 25.86 -2.68
CA GLU A 8 5.22 25.18 -3.95
C GLU A 8 6.25 24.08 -3.83
N TYR A 9 6.13 23.04 -4.65
CA TYR A 9 7.01 21.86 -4.68
C TYR A 9 7.03 21.02 -3.38
N VAL A 10 6.16 21.34 -2.42
CA VAL A 10 5.97 20.53 -1.20
C VAL A 10 4.66 19.76 -1.29
N VAL A 11 4.72 18.45 -1.11
CA VAL A 11 3.57 17.56 -1.15
C VAL A 11 3.43 16.75 0.14
N PRO A 12 2.20 16.55 0.63
CA PRO A 12 1.98 15.66 1.77
C PRO A 12 2.10 14.20 1.29
N VAL A 13 2.98 13.42 1.92
CA VAL A 13 3.18 12.00 1.57
C VAL A 13 2.27 11.10 2.39
N CYS A 14 2.18 11.34 3.69
CA CYS A 14 1.33 10.59 4.59
C CYS A 14 0.95 11.41 5.82
N MET A 15 -0.07 10.94 6.52
CA MET A 15 -0.50 11.49 7.80
C MET A 15 -0.46 10.38 8.85
N LEU A 16 0.21 10.64 9.98
CA LEU A 16 0.17 9.76 11.15
C LEU A 16 -0.82 10.34 12.16
N VAL A 17 -1.83 9.55 12.47
CA VAL A 17 -2.81 9.89 13.50
C VAL A 17 -2.43 9.15 14.79
N LEU A 18 -2.15 9.91 15.83
CA LEU A 18 -1.76 9.39 17.13
C LEU A 18 -2.88 9.62 18.14
N GLY A 19 -3.00 8.70 19.07
CA GLY A 19 -4.02 8.78 20.12
C GLY A 19 -3.89 7.65 21.13
N TYR A 20 -4.76 7.67 22.11
CA TYR A 20 -4.84 6.57 23.07
C TYR A 20 -5.68 5.43 22.50
N PRO A 21 -5.25 4.17 22.64
CA PRO A 21 -6.02 3.02 22.16
C PRO A 21 -7.31 2.86 22.97
N ALA A 22 -8.35 2.32 22.34
CA ALA A 22 -9.56 1.94 23.05
C ALA A 22 -9.27 0.79 24.05
N ASP A 23 -10.06 0.68 25.11
CA ASP A 23 -9.86 -0.28 26.21
C ASP A 23 -9.80 -1.74 25.75
N ASP A 24 -10.49 -2.08 24.68
CA ASP A 24 -10.52 -3.42 24.10
C ASP A 24 -9.41 -3.69 23.07
N HIS A 25 -8.59 -2.68 22.74
CA HIS A 25 -7.55 -2.79 21.70
C HIS A 25 -6.57 -3.94 21.94
N PHE A 26 -6.11 -4.10 23.16
CA PHE A 26 -5.15 -5.14 23.54
C PHE A 26 -5.73 -6.57 23.54
N LYS A 27 -7.05 -6.69 23.52
CA LYS A 27 -7.76 -7.97 23.43
C LYS A 27 -7.93 -8.45 21.99
N ARG A 28 -7.72 -7.58 20.99
CA ARG A 28 -7.87 -7.91 19.57
C ARG A 28 -6.72 -8.79 19.10
N GLN A 29 -7.06 -9.85 18.42
CA GLN A 29 -6.06 -10.67 17.74
C GLN A 29 -5.42 -9.87 16.59
N LYS A 30 -4.09 -9.86 16.56
CA LYS A 30 -3.35 -9.23 15.47
C LYS A 30 -3.54 -10.02 14.18
N PRO A 31 -3.75 -9.36 13.04
CA PRO A 31 -3.82 -10.05 11.76
C PRO A 31 -2.46 -10.68 11.42
N GLU A 32 -2.50 -11.84 10.82
CA GLU A 32 -1.30 -12.49 10.32
C GLU A 32 -0.62 -11.67 9.23
N ARG A 33 0.68 -11.75 9.18
CA ARG A 33 1.54 -11.05 8.19
C ARG A 33 2.39 -12.06 7.44
N CYS A 34 2.95 -11.62 6.32
CA CYS A 34 3.97 -12.38 5.61
C CYS A 34 5.18 -12.64 6.51
N LYS A 35 5.86 -13.74 6.30
CA LYS A 35 7.11 -14.05 6.99
C LYS A 35 8.20 -13.06 6.57
N LEU A 36 9.15 -12.82 7.46
CA LEU A 36 10.22 -11.85 7.21
C LEU A 36 11.07 -12.24 5.99
N GLU A 37 11.39 -13.52 5.87
CA GLU A 37 12.14 -14.07 4.72
C GLU A 37 11.42 -13.92 3.37
N ASP A 38 10.10 -13.72 3.39
CA ASP A 38 9.34 -13.50 2.16
C ASP A 38 9.41 -12.07 1.65
N ILE A 39 9.69 -11.10 2.52
CA ILE A 39 9.64 -9.68 2.20
C ILE A 39 11.00 -8.98 2.31
N VAL A 40 11.99 -9.60 2.94
CA VAL A 40 13.35 -9.06 3.07
C VAL A 40 14.30 -9.84 2.18
N CYS A 41 15.01 -9.13 1.32
CA CYS A 41 16.14 -9.65 0.55
C CYS A 41 17.44 -9.05 1.09
N VAL A 42 18.49 -9.87 1.23
CA VAL A 42 19.81 -9.42 1.65
C VAL A 42 20.73 -9.36 0.43
N ASP A 43 21.43 -8.26 0.28
CA ASP A 43 22.40 -7.93 -0.79
C ASP A 43 21.79 -7.79 -2.20
N HIS A 44 20.85 -8.64 -2.57
CA HIS A 44 20.23 -8.59 -3.90
C HIS A 44 18.76 -9.01 -3.86
N TYR A 45 17.98 -8.49 -4.79
CA TYR A 45 16.58 -8.85 -4.94
C TYR A 45 16.42 -10.26 -5.51
N GLN A 46 15.52 -11.03 -4.90
CA GLN A 46 15.14 -12.36 -5.38
C GLN A 46 13.69 -12.35 -5.83
N ARG A 47 13.47 -12.58 -7.12
CA ARG A 47 12.12 -12.68 -7.68
C ARG A 47 11.49 -14.01 -7.27
N LYS A 48 10.27 -13.93 -6.73
CA LYS A 48 9.50 -15.12 -6.34
C LYS A 48 8.76 -15.70 -7.54
N ASN A 49 8.68 -17.02 -7.60
CA ASN A 49 7.83 -17.74 -8.53
C ASN A 49 6.38 -17.79 -8.00
N GLU A 50 5.45 -18.34 -8.81
CA GLU A 50 4.03 -18.39 -8.46
C GLU A 50 3.75 -19.19 -7.18
N GLN A 51 4.46 -20.31 -6.98
CA GLN A 51 4.28 -21.14 -5.79
C GLN A 51 4.79 -20.42 -4.52
N GLU A 52 5.90 -19.74 -4.61
CA GLU A 52 6.46 -18.93 -3.50
C GLU A 52 5.52 -17.77 -3.15
N LEU A 53 4.93 -17.11 -4.14
CA LEU A 53 3.92 -16.07 -3.92
C LEU A 53 2.65 -16.63 -3.27
N LYS A 54 2.20 -17.81 -3.69
CA LYS A 54 1.07 -18.49 -3.09
C LYS A 54 1.33 -18.81 -1.62
N ASN A 55 2.49 -19.34 -1.30
CA ASN A 55 2.89 -19.65 0.08
C ASN A 55 2.97 -18.37 0.95
N MET A 56 3.53 -17.30 0.38
CA MET A 56 3.64 -16.00 1.06
C MET A 56 2.27 -15.42 1.45
N PHE A 57 1.26 -15.58 0.62
CA PHE A 57 -0.09 -15.07 0.84
C PHE A 57 -1.09 -16.10 1.35
N GLU A 58 -0.66 -17.31 1.70
CA GLU A 58 -1.53 -18.41 2.11
C GLU A 58 -2.51 -17.99 3.22
N HIS A 59 -2.04 -17.23 4.20
CA HIS A 59 -2.85 -16.72 5.31
C HIS A 59 -3.99 -15.77 4.86
N LYS A 60 -3.92 -15.22 3.65
CA LYS A 60 -4.95 -14.33 3.06
C LYS A 60 -5.75 -15.00 1.96
N VAL A 61 -5.10 -15.82 1.16
CA VAL A 61 -5.70 -16.50 0.01
C VAL A 61 -6.56 -17.69 0.44
N GLY A 62 -6.10 -18.42 1.47
CA GLY A 62 -6.78 -19.63 1.93
C GLY A 62 -6.90 -20.66 0.81
N ASN A 63 -8.11 -21.20 0.60
CA ASN A 63 -8.39 -22.23 -0.40
C ASN A 63 -8.66 -21.69 -1.80
N LYS A 64 -8.62 -20.38 -2.00
CA LYS A 64 -8.84 -19.74 -3.31
C LYS A 64 -7.60 -19.88 -4.20
N LYS A 65 -7.79 -19.73 -5.51
CA LYS A 65 -6.65 -19.57 -6.41
C LYS A 65 -6.00 -18.19 -6.20
N LEU A 66 -4.68 -18.15 -6.31
CA LEU A 66 -3.92 -16.89 -6.16
C LEU A 66 -4.42 -15.82 -7.16
N SER A 67 -4.69 -16.22 -8.42
CA SER A 67 -5.20 -15.32 -9.46
C SER A 67 -6.54 -14.69 -9.09
N GLU A 68 -7.48 -15.47 -8.60
CA GLU A 68 -8.80 -15.00 -8.18
C GLU A 68 -8.72 -14.02 -6.99
N TRP A 69 -7.86 -14.34 -6.01
CA TRP A 69 -7.64 -13.47 -4.88
C TRP A 69 -6.98 -12.15 -5.31
N THR A 70 -5.96 -12.22 -6.18
CA THR A 70 -5.24 -11.05 -6.69
C THR A 70 -6.18 -10.14 -7.48
N GLU A 71 -7.01 -10.70 -8.34
CA GLU A 71 -8.01 -9.93 -9.11
C GLU A 71 -8.98 -9.19 -8.18
N ALA A 72 -9.55 -9.89 -7.20
CA ALA A 72 -10.45 -9.30 -6.22
C ALA A 72 -9.75 -8.22 -5.37
N PHE A 73 -8.51 -8.44 -4.98
CA PHE A 73 -7.70 -7.48 -4.24
C PHE A 73 -7.43 -6.21 -5.07
N CYS A 74 -7.00 -6.37 -6.32
CA CYS A 74 -6.74 -5.25 -7.22
C CYS A 74 -8.01 -4.44 -7.50
N LYS A 75 -9.13 -5.10 -7.73
CA LYS A 75 -10.43 -4.44 -7.93
C LYS A 75 -10.81 -3.56 -6.73
N ARG A 76 -10.63 -4.07 -5.53
CA ARG A 76 -10.97 -3.36 -4.29
C ARG A 76 -10.00 -2.24 -3.94
N LYS A 77 -8.71 -2.43 -4.18
CA LYS A 77 -7.65 -1.51 -3.74
C LYS A 77 -7.20 -0.56 -4.85
N TYR A 78 -6.64 -1.09 -5.92
CA TYR A 78 -6.01 -0.27 -6.97
C TYR A 78 -7.00 0.30 -7.99
N ASN A 79 -8.08 -0.42 -8.25
CA ASN A 79 -9.09 -0.04 -9.25
C ASN A 79 -10.36 0.57 -8.64
N SER A 80 -10.36 0.86 -7.33
CA SER A 80 -11.44 1.58 -6.67
C SER A 80 -11.47 3.05 -7.10
N ASP A 81 -12.61 3.68 -7.00
CA ASP A 81 -12.77 5.11 -7.33
C ASP A 81 -11.85 5.99 -6.47
N PHE A 82 -11.70 5.65 -5.19
CA PHE A 82 -10.75 6.32 -4.30
C PHE A 82 -9.31 6.24 -4.83
N SER A 83 -8.85 5.07 -5.26
CA SER A 83 -7.49 4.89 -5.76
C SER A 83 -7.25 5.61 -7.08
N LYS A 84 -8.26 5.64 -7.95
CA LYS A 84 -8.20 6.42 -9.20
C LYS A 84 -8.09 7.91 -8.92
N GLU A 85 -8.89 8.42 -8.00
CA GLU A 85 -8.83 9.83 -7.60
C GLU A 85 -7.48 10.17 -6.93
N MET A 86 -6.98 9.31 -6.05
CA MET A 86 -5.66 9.50 -5.44
C MET A 86 -4.54 9.52 -6.48
N THR A 87 -4.59 8.64 -7.47
CA THR A 87 -3.62 8.63 -8.57
C THR A 87 -3.66 9.95 -9.34
N HIS A 88 -4.85 10.44 -9.66
CA HIS A 88 -5.03 11.73 -10.34
C HIS A 88 -4.49 12.89 -9.50
N SER A 89 -4.80 12.93 -8.21
CA SER A 89 -4.35 13.98 -7.30
C SER A 89 -2.82 13.98 -7.15
N VAL A 90 -2.21 12.81 -6.98
CA VAL A 90 -0.75 12.68 -6.89
C VAL A 90 -0.08 13.09 -8.21
N GLN A 91 -0.65 12.72 -9.34
CA GLN A 91 -0.11 13.09 -10.65
C GLN A 91 -0.04 14.62 -10.82
N LYS A 92 -1.05 15.34 -10.37
CA LYS A 92 -1.04 16.82 -10.38
C LYS A 92 0.12 17.42 -9.60
N TYR A 93 0.49 16.82 -8.47
CA TYR A 93 1.67 17.27 -7.72
C TYR A 93 2.97 16.98 -8.47
N ILE A 94 3.08 15.78 -9.04
CA ILE A 94 4.28 15.38 -9.80
C ILE A 94 4.49 16.27 -11.04
N ASP A 95 3.42 16.64 -11.72
CA ASP A 95 3.48 17.45 -12.92
C ASP A 95 4.02 18.87 -12.67
N GLN A 96 3.89 19.38 -11.43
CA GLN A 96 4.50 20.66 -11.05
C GLN A 96 6.03 20.63 -11.15
N PHE A 97 6.65 19.48 -10.94
CA PHE A 97 8.11 19.33 -11.05
C PHE A 97 8.60 19.15 -12.48
N LYS A 98 7.70 18.80 -13.41
CA LYS A 98 8.04 18.59 -14.81
C LYS A 98 8.05 19.89 -15.62
N SER A 99 7.24 20.86 -15.25
CA SER A 99 7.07 22.11 -16.00
C SER A 99 8.28 23.05 -15.95
N GLU A 100 9.26 22.79 -15.09
CA GLU A 100 10.50 23.59 -14.97
C GLU A 100 11.74 22.91 -15.59
N ALA A 101 11.61 21.69 -16.11
CA ALA A 101 12.72 20.97 -16.73
C ALA A 101 12.88 21.27 -18.24
N ASP A 102 11.96 22.04 -18.82
CA ASP A 102 11.98 22.54 -20.19
C ASP A 102 12.41 24.02 -20.21
#